data_5d3b7305e8307febe14e1a2815760e78
#
_entry.id   5d3b7305e8307febe14e1a2815760e78
#
_cell.length_a   1.000
_cell.length_b   1.000
_cell.length_c   1.000
_cell.angle_alpha   90.00
_cell.angle_beta   90.00
_cell.angle_gamma   90.00
#
_symmetry.space_group_name_H-M   'P 1'
#
loop_
_entity.id
_entity.type
_entity.pdbx_description
1 polymer ?
#
loop_
_entity_poly.entity_id
_entity_poly.type
_entity_poly.pdbx_seq_one_letter_code
_entity_poly.pdbx_strand_id
1 'polypeptide(L)'
;MFRLRKGRQDNKSRTNNIDEKNTHEIKTQNIDNDTNDADMDQPGKHLIDLRHIFKIYHLGGEEVRANDDVSVAIDKGEFVAIVGKSGSGKSTLMNIIGALDVPTKGEYYLGGEDVSKMEDKQLARIRNKMIGFIFQQYNLLPKLNLLENVELPLLYAGVGSEERKQRAMASLEKVGLAEKWKNMPNQLSGGQQQRVSIARALAGDPSLILADEPTRCV
;
A
#
# COMPACT_ATOMS: atom_id res chain seq x y z
N MET A 1 -18.73 -6.49 6.94
CA MET A 1 -18.33 -5.15 7.36
C MET A 1 -16.92 -5.21 7.91
N PHE A 2 -15.99 -4.44 7.41
CA PHE A 2 -14.62 -4.35 7.89
C PHE A 2 -14.47 -3.08 8.76
N ARG A 3 -13.41 -3.04 9.58
CA ARG A 3 -13.10 -1.87 10.43
C ARG A 3 -11.74 -1.32 10.02
N LEU A 4 -11.64 0.00 9.97
CA LEU A 4 -10.38 0.71 9.82
C LEU A 4 -9.85 1.09 11.20
N ARG A 5 -8.54 0.89 11.42
CA ARG A 5 -7.84 1.32 12.63
C ARG A 5 -6.76 2.30 12.22
N LYS A 6 -6.83 3.53 12.73
CA LYS A 6 -5.84 4.58 12.51
C LYS A 6 -4.89 4.67 13.70
N GLY A 7 -3.59 4.78 13.46
CA GLY A 7 -2.56 5.05 14.45
C GLY A 7 -1.72 6.24 14.00
N ARG A 8 -1.42 7.18 14.91
CA ARG A 8 -0.55 8.33 14.65
C ARG A 8 0.86 8.01 15.12
N GLN A 9 1.87 8.18 14.30
CA GLN A 9 3.25 8.20 14.77
C GLN A 9 3.60 9.59 15.29
N ASP A 10 3.68 9.73 16.62
CA ASP A 10 4.27 10.92 17.23
C ASP A 10 5.80 10.86 17.07
N ASN A 11 6.32 11.70 16.19
CA ASN A 11 7.75 11.84 15.96
C ASN A 11 8.38 12.65 17.12
N LYS A 12 8.65 11.98 18.24
CA LYS A 12 9.52 12.52 19.30
C LYS A 12 10.86 11.79 19.25
N SER A 13 11.88 12.52 18.81
CA SER A 13 13.28 12.16 19.02
C SER A 13 13.52 11.69 20.45
N ARG A 14 13.91 10.42 20.64
CA ARG A 14 14.46 9.91 21.90
C ARG A 14 15.72 9.12 21.63
N THR A 15 16.82 9.67 22.13
CA THR A 15 18.07 9.00 22.46
C THR A 15 17.83 7.84 23.41
N ASN A 16 18.46 6.72 23.08
CA ASN A 16 18.79 5.52 23.86
C ASN A 16 18.35 5.46 25.35
N ASN A 17 17.45 4.50 25.63
CA ASN A 17 17.62 3.54 26.72
C ASN A 17 16.70 2.33 26.46
N ILE A 18 17.32 1.15 26.41
CA ILE A 18 16.61 -0.13 26.25
C ILE A 18 16.12 -0.51 27.65
N ASP A 19 14.82 -0.38 27.90
CA ASP A 19 14.13 -1.06 28.99
C ASP A 19 12.94 -1.82 28.43
N GLU A 20 13.01 -3.13 28.57
CA GLU A 20 11.94 -4.09 28.28
C GLU A 20 10.74 -3.81 29.18
N LYS A 21 9.73 -3.13 28.67
CA LYS A 21 8.31 -3.13 29.05
C LYS A 21 7.62 -1.91 28.47
N ASN A 22 7.26 -1.96 27.19
CA ASN A 22 6.23 -1.06 26.66
C ASN A 22 5.48 -1.78 25.54
N THR A 23 4.51 -2.57 25.92
CA THR A 23 3.35 -2.85 25.09
C THR A 23 2.67 -1.50 24.83
N HIS A 24 2.95 -0.89 23.68
CA HIS A 24 2.21 0.28 23.24
C HIS A 24 0.76 -0.15 23.02
N GLU A 25 -0.12 0.23 23.93
CA GLU A 25 -1.55 0.24 23.69
C GLU A 25 -1.83 1.10 22.45
N ILE A 26 -2.10 0.43 21.34
CA ILE A 26 -2.67 1.08 20.16
C ILE A 26 -4.07 1.53 20.58
N LYS A 27 -4.25 2.83 20.82
CA LYS A 27 -5.57 3.40 21.05
C LYS A 27 -6.42 3.12 19.84
N THR A 28 -7.27 2.11 19.95
CA THR A 28 -8.30 1.77 18.99
C THR A 28 -9.39 2.83 19.06
N GLN A 29 -9.39 3.79 18.16
CA GLN A 29 -10.61 4.52 17.88
C GLN A 29 -11.50 3.62 17.03
N ASN A 30 -12.62 3.19 17.62
CA ASN A 30 -13.72 2.60 16.84
C ASN A 30 -14.24 3.72 15.95
N ILE A 31 -13.95 3.65 14.65
CA ILE A 31 -14.69 4.44 13.69
C ILE A 31 -15.99 3.67 13.48
N ASP A 32 -16.97 3.89 14.37
CA ASP A 32 -18.36 3.73 14.02
C ASP A 32 -18.58 4.66 12.82
N ASN A 33 -19.45 4.36 11.89
CA ASN A 33 -19.68 5.05 10.61
C ASN A 33 -19.98 6.58 10.70
N ASP A 34 -19.64 7.21 11.81
CA ASP A 34 -19.65 8.65 12.05
C ASP A 34 -18.29 9.27 11.67
N THR A 35 -17.85 9.11 10.43
CA THR A 35 -17.00 10.15 9.83
C THR A 35 -17.93 11.34 9.67
N ASN A 36 -17.74 12.38 10.52
CA ASN A 36 -18.46 13.62 10.38
C ASN A 36 -18.38 14.08 8.92
N ASP A 37 -19.52 14.14 8.22
CA ASP A 37 -19.64 14.68 6.85
C ASP A 37 -18.96 16.07 6.70
N ALA A 38 -18.76 16.77 7.80
CA ALA A 38 -18.09 18.07 7.85
C ALA A 38 -16.57 18.04 7.50
N ASP A 39 -15.88 16.89 7.66
CA ASP A 39 -14.43 16.77 7.34
C ASP A 39 -14.20 16.40 5.86
N MET A 40 -15.24 16.00 5.14
CA MET A 40 -15.24 15.62 3.72
C MET A 40 -15.51 16.80 2.76
N ASP A 41 -15.45 18.04 3.23
CA ASP A 41 -16.00 19.21 2.52
C ASP A 41 -15.20 19.64 1.27
N GLN A 42 -13.93 19.21 1.13
CA GLN A 42 -13.11 19.48 -0.06
C GLN A 42 -12.57 18.19 -0.66
N PRO A 43 -13.01 17.79 -1.88
CA PRO A 43 -12.49 16.62 -2.56
C PRO A 43 -10.97 16.68 -2.73
N GLY A 44 -10.27 15.56 -2.37
CA GLY A 44 -8.83 15.46 -2.57
C GLY A 44 -7.96 16.20 -1.54
N LYS A 45 -8.49 16.65 -0.41
CA LYS A 45 -7.73 17.24 0.69
C LYS A 45 -6.79 16.22 1.36
N HIS A 46 -7.24 14.98 1.44
CA HIS A 46 -6.51 13.88 2.07
C HIS A 46 -5.61 13.14 1.07
N LEU A 47 -4.64 12.36 1.56
CA LEU A 47 -3.84 11.49 0.69
C LEU A 47 -4.72 10.45 0.00
N ILE A 48 -5.64 9.83 0.76
CA ILE A 48 -6.68 8.93 0.26
C ILE A 48 -8.02 9.53 0.69
N ASP A 49 -8.91 9.73 -0.26
CA ASP A 49 -10.25 10.23 -0.03
C ASP A 49 -11.23 9.39 -0.84
N LEU A 50 -11.90 8.46 -0.16
CA LEU A 50 -12.92 7.58 -0.72
C LEU A 50 -14.30 8.10 -0.30
N ARG A 51 -15.19 8.34 -1.26
CA ARG A 51 -16.53 8.89 -1.03
C ARG A 51 -17.58 8.00 -1.63
N HIS A 52 -18.44 7.43 -0.81
CA HIS A 52 -19.58 6.60 -1.22
C HIS A 52 -19.18 5.51 -2.23
N ILE A 53 -18.09 4.76 -1.93
CA ILE A 53 -17.55 3.75 -2.82
C ILE A 53 -18.44 2.51 -2.80
N PHE A 54 -18.93 2.14 -3.99
CA PHE A 54 -19.59 0.87 -4.26
C PHE A 54 -18.73 0.06 -5.24
N LYS A 55 -18.54 -1.22 -4.97
CA LYS A 55 -18.00 -2.18 -5.93
C LYS A 55 -18.93 -3.37 -6.07
N ILE A 56 -19.50 -3.50 -7.25
CA ILE A 56 -20.51 -4.50 -7.58
C ILE A 56 -19.96 -5.35 -8.71
N TYR A 57 -19.95 -6.67 -8.51
CA TYR A 57 -19.62 -7.64 -9.53
C TYR A 57 -20.89 -8.37 -9.99
N HIS A 58 -21.00 -8.62 -11.29
CA HIS A 58 -22.08 -9.42 -11.88
C HIS A 58 -21.54 -10.81 -12.21
N LEU A 59 -21.92 -11.81 -11.43
CA LEU A 59 -21.45 -13.19 -11.55
C LEU A 59 -22.66 -14.12 -11.80
N GLY A 60 -22.74 -14.73 -12.98
CA GLY A 60 -23.78 -15.71 -13.27
C GLY A 60 -25.22 -15.19 -13.18
N GLY A 61 -25.44 -13.89 -13.39
CA GLY A 61 -26.76 -13.24 -13.26
C GLY A 61 -27.10 -12.71 -11.87
N GLU A 62 -26.23 -12.91 -10.89
CA GLU A 62 -26.36 -12.37 -9.54
C GLU A 62 -25.46 -11.14 -9.33
N GLU A 63 -25.93 -10.17 -8.54
CA GLU A 63 -25.12 -9.03 -8.09
C GLU A 63 -24.44 -9.36 -6.76
N VAL A 64 -23.10 -9.28 -6.75
CA VAL A 64 -22.30 -9.40 -5.53
C VAL A 64 -21.75 -8.02 -5.17
N ARG A 65 -22.23 -7.44 -4.07
CA ARG A 65 -21.74 -6.15 -3.55
C ARG A 65 -20.53 -6.39 -2.65
N ALA A 66 -19.34 -6.25 -3.22
CA ALA A 66 -18.09 -6.45 -2.50
C ALA A 66 -17.76 -5.26 -1.58
N ASN A 67 -18.07 -4.03 -2.01
CA ASN A 67 -18.10 -2.84 -1.16
C ASN A 67 -19.44 -2.14 -1.35
N ASP A 68 -20.03 -1.68 -0.26
CA ASP A 68 -21.37 -1.10 -0.21
C ASP A 68 -21.30 0.16 0.66
N ASP A 69 -21.29 1.32 0.02
CA ASP A 69 -21.22 2.66 0.60
C ASP A 69 -20.05 2.87 1.57
N VAL A 70 -18.83 2.73 1.07
CA VAL A 70 -17.61 2.92 1.88
C VAL A 70 -17.06 4.33 1.68
N SER A 71 -16.96 5.10 2.78
CA SER A 71 -16.31 6.41 2.79
C SER A 71 -15.15 6.40 3.79
N VAL A 72 -13.96 6.85 3.36
CA VAL A 72 -12.73 6.84 4.16
C VAL A 72 -11.82 7.97 3.75
N ALA A 73 -11.33 8.73 4.71
CA ALA A 73 -10.27 9.72 4.52
C ALA A 73 -9.01 9.30 5.29
N ILE A 74 -7.84 9.32 4.64
CA ILE A 74 -6.55 8.98 5.23
C ILE A 74 -5.54 10.06 4.88
N ASP A 75 -4.91 10.64 5.90
CA ASP A 75 -3.91 11.68 5.74
C ASP A 75 -2.50 11.11 5.51
N LYS A 76 -1.63 11.95 4.98
CA LYS A 76 -0.22 11.62 4.83
C LYS A 76 0.43 11.36 6.19
N GLY A 77 1.17 10.24 6.30
CA GLY A 77 1.85 9.82 7.52
C GLY A 77 0.96 9.06 8.51
N GLU A 78 -0.30 8.78 8.19
CA GLU A 78 -1.13 7.90 8.99
C GLU A 78 -0.79 6.43 8.77
N PHE A 79 -0.90 5.65 9.83
CA PHE A 79 -0.88 4.17 9.78
C PHE A 79 -2.30 3.66 9.95
N VAL A 80 -2.80 2.92 8.95
CA VAL A 80 -4.18 2.40 8.93
C VAL A 80 -4.17 0.91 8.74
N ALA A 81 -4.95 0.17 9.54
CA ALA A 81 -5.16 -1.26 9.37
C ALA A 81 -6.63 -1.54 8.97
N ILE A 82 -6.81 -2.28 7.87
CA ILE A 82 -8.12 -2.76 7.41
C ILE A 82 -8.34 -4.14 8.01
N VAL A 83 -9.29 -4.27 8.94
CA VAL A 83 -9.59 -5.52 9.63
C VAL A 83 -11.02 -5.97 9.37
N GLY A 84 -11.25 -7.28 9.30
CA GLY A 84 -12.59 -7.85 9.07
C GLY A 84 -12.52 -9.32 8.73
N LYS A 85 -13.67 -9.99 8.74
CA LYS A 85 -13.82 -11.42 8.40
C LYS A 85 -13.42 -11.69 6.94
N SER A 86 -13.08 -12.94 6.61
CA SER A 86 -12.91 -13.33 5.21
C SER A 86 -14.20 -13.03 4.41
N GLY A 87 -14.07 -12.59 3.16
CA GLY A 87 -15.19 -12.22 2.31
C GLY A 87 -15.85 -10.86 2.63
N SER A 88 -15.31 -10.06 3.59
CA SER A 88 -15.91 -8.75 3.93
C SER A 88 -15.54 -7.60 2.96
N GLY A 89 -14.93 -7.87 1.82
CA GLY A 89 -14.59 -6.84 0.82
C GLY A 89 -13.23 -6.13 1.02
N LYS A 90 -12.39 -6.56 2.01
CA LYS A 90 -11.09 -5.93 2.27
C LYS A 90 -10.16 -5.90 1.05
N SER A 91 -9.98 -7.05 0.40
CA SER A 91 -9.10 -7.14 -0.77
C SER A 91 -9.65 -6.32 -1.93
N THR A 92 -10.98 -6.26 -2.09
CA THR A 92 -11.62 -5.40 -3.09
C THR A 92 -11.34 -3.93 -2.80
N LEU A 93 -11.49 -3.49 -1.54
CA LEU A 93 -11.17 -2.12 -1.15
C LEU A 93 -9.68 -1.82 -1.35
N MET A 94 -8.79 -2.74 -0.97
CA MET A 94 -7.35 -2.60 -1.19
C MET A 94 -6.99 -2.50 -2.68
N ASN A 95 -7.69 -3.21 -3.55
CA ASN A 95 -7.50 -3.09 -5.00
C ASN A 95 -7.92 -1.71 -5.51
N ILE A 96 -9.02 -1.15 -4.99
CA ILE A 96 -9.45 0.21 -5.34
C ILE A 96 -8.42 1.23 -4.82
N ILE A 97 -8.04 1.18 -3.54
CA ILE A 97 -7.02 2.07 -2.96
C ILE A 97 -5.70 1.95 -3.72
N GLY A 98 -5.35 0.73 -4.13
CA GLY A 98 -4.15 0.44 -4.90
C GLY A 98 -4.20 0.86 -6.35
N ALA A 99 -5.30 1.48 -6.81
CA ALA A 99 -5.52 1.81 -8.22
C ALA A 99 -5.32 0.60 -9.16
N LEU A 100 -5.62 -0.62 -8.66
CA LEU A 100 -5.65 -1.87 -9.43
C LEU A 100 -7.03 -2.12 -10.04
N ASP A 101 -8.05 -1.47 -9.48
CA ASP A 101 -9.43 -1.52 -9.93
C ASP A 101 -10.10 -0.16 -9.66
N VAL A 102 -11.21 0.11 -10.34
CA VAL A 102 -12.00 1.33 -10.13
C VAL A 102 -13.32 1.00 -9.43
N PRO A 103 -13.90 1.91 -8.65
CA PRO A 103 -15.21 1.70 -8.06
C PRO A 103 -16.30 1.63 -9.14
N THR A 104 -17.39 0.91 -8.86
CA THR A 104 -18.58 0.91 -9.72
C THR A 104 -19.35 2.22 -9.59
N LYS A 105 -19.37 2.81 -8.37
CA LYS A 105 -19.95 4.13 -8.05
C LYS A 105 -19.14 4.76 -6.93
N GLY A 106 -19.29 6.07 -6.78
CA GLY A 106 -18.57 6.88 -5.81
C GLY A 106 -17.35 7.57 -6.41
N GLU A 107 -16.61 8.27 -5.58
CA GLU A 107 -15.44 9.04 -5.97
C GLU A 107 -14.22 8.61 -5.17
N TYR A 108 -13.09 8.50 -5.83
CA TYR A 108 -11.81 8.20 -5.21
C TYR A 108 -10.75 9.19 -5.64
N TYR A 109 -10.20 9.92 -4.66
CA TYR A 109 -9.08 10.83 -4.86
C TYR A 109 -7.82 10.27 -4.20
N LEU A 110 -6.72 10.25 -4.94
CA LEU A 110 -5.39 9.87 -4.48
C LEU A 110 -4.43 11.03 -4.66
N GLY A 111 -3.98 11.62 -3.54
CA GLY A 111 -3.12 12.81 -3.57
C GLY A 111 -3.73 14.00 -4.31
N GLY A 112 -5.05 14.14 -4.26
CA GLY A 112 -5.81 15.20 -4.91
C GLY A 112 -6.24 14.91 -6.36
N GLU A 113 -5.79 13.79 -6.95
CA GLU A 113 -6.18 13.40 -8.31
C GLU A 113 -7.40 12.44 -8.27
N ASP A 114 -8.49 12.74 -9.02
CA ASP A 114 -9.65 11.84 -9.16
C ASP A 114 -9.26 10.62 -10.00
N VAL A 115 -9.15 9.46 -9.33
CA VAL A 115 -8.79 8.20 -9.97
C VAL A 115 -10.00 7.33 -10.31
N SER A 116 -11.22 7.74 -9.93
CA SER A 116 -12.45 6.95 -10.12
C SER A 116 -12.76 6.65 -11.58
N LYS A 117 -12.33 7.53 -12.49
CA LYS A 117 -12.68 7.49 -13.92
C LYS A 117 -11.43 7.36 -14.82
N MET A 118 -10.27 7.05 -14.21
CA MET A 118 -9.02 6.91 -14.96
C MET A 118 -9.02 5.63 -15.78
N GLU A 119 -8.48 5.74 -16.99
CA GLU A 119 -8.17 4.57 -17.83
C GLU A 119 -6.96 3.80 -17.29
N ASP A 120 -6.80 2.53 -17.67
CA ASP A 120 -5.73 1.62 -17.21
C ASP A 120 -4.33 2.24 -17.32
N LYS A 121 -4.07 3.00 -18.39
CA LYS A 121 -2.77 3.67 -18.60
C LYS A 121 -2.51 4.77 -17.58
N GLN A 122 -3.54 5.51 -17.20
CA GLN A 122 -3.46 6.56 -16.19
C GLN A 122 -3.31 5.95 -14.80
N LEU A 123 -4.12 4.91 -14.49
CA LEU A 123 -4.02 4.13 -13.25
C LEU A 123 -2.63 3.52 -13.10
N ALA A 124 -2.03 2.99 -14.17
CA ALA A 124 -0.67 2.44 -14.12
C ALA A 124 0.38 3.51 -13.77
N ARG A 125 0.22 4.74 -14.29
CA ARG A 125 1.14 5.86 -14.00
C ARG A 125 1.02 6.33 -12.55
N ILE A 126 -0.22 6.56 -12.06
CA ILE A 126 -0.43 7.02 -10.69
C ILE A 126 0.01 5.96 -9.69
N ARG A 127 -0.28 4.69 -9.95
CA ARG A 127 0.16 3.54 -9.16
C ARG A 127 1.69 3.49 -9.06
N ASN A 128 2.40 3.59 -10.17
CA ASN A 128 3.86 3.58 -10.19
C ASN A 128 4.49 4.76 -9.44
N LYS A 129 3.87 5.96 -9.55
CA LYS A 129 4.36 7.18 -8.94
C LYS A 129 4.11 7.27 -7.43
N MET A 130 2.94 6.79 -6.98
CA MET A 130 2.45 7.08 -5.63
C MET A 130 2.38 5.87 -4.71
N ILE A 131 2.36 4.63 -5.24
CA ILE A 131 2.04 3.44 -4.43
C ILE A 131 3.18 2.43 -4.45
N GLY A 132 3.65 2.05 -3.27
CA GLY A 132 4.52 0.90 -3.07
C GLY A 132 3.71 -0.30 -2.58
N PHE A 133 3.74 -1.42 -3.30
CA PHE A 133 3.04 -2.64 -2.93
C PHE A 133 3.94 -3.64 -2.22
N ILE A 134 3.46 -4.18 -1.10
CA ILE A 134 4.05 -5.30 -0.39
C ILE A 134 3.03 -6.42 -0.38
N PHE A 135 3.26 -7.46 -1.18
CA PHE A 135 2.35 -8.59 -1.33
C PHE A 135 2.71 -9.74 -0.38
N GLN A 136 1.71 -10.52 0.00
CA GLN A 136 1.88 -11.73 0.80
C GLN A 136 2.83 -12.75 0.15
N GLN A 137 2.77 -12.94 -1.17
CA GLN A 137 3.59 -13.89 -1.94
C GLN A 137 4.84 -13.24 -2.58
N TYR A 138 5.36 -12.15 -2.02
CA TYR A 138 6.54 -11.40 -2.47
C TYR A 138 6.47 -10.88 -3.91
N ASN A 139 5.91 -11.65 -4.86
CA ASN A 139 5.78 -11.35 -6.30
C ASN A 139 7.10 -10.87 -6.93
N LEU A 140 8.20 -11.52 -6.55
CA LEU A 140 9.50 -11.29 -7.20
C LEU A 140 9.53 -12.01 -8.55
N LEU A 141 10.12 -11.38 -9.55
CA LEU A 141 10.34 -11.98 -10.85
C LEU A 141 11.50 -12.98 -10.76
N PRO A 142 11.27 -14.30 -10.97
CA PRO A 142 12.26 -15.33 -10.69
C PRO A 142 13.45 -15.32 -11.66
N LYS A 143 13.29 -14.67 -12.83
CA LYS A 143 14.33 -14.54 -13.86
C LYS A 143 15.21 -13.30 -13.70
N LEU A 144 14.92 -12.45 -12.71
CA LEU A 144 15.68 -11.25 -12.39
C LEU A 144 16.38 -11.43 -11.05
N ASN A 145 17.61 -10.91 -10.94
CA ASN A 145 18.31 -10.84 -9.65
C ASN A 145 17.66 -9.83 -8.70
N LEU A 146 18.17 -9.68 -7.47
CA LEU A 146 17.55 -8.81 -6.46
C LEU A 146 17.59 -7.34 -6.87
N LEU A 147 18.71 -6.87 -7.40
CA LEU A 147 18.85 -5.50 -7.86
C LEU A 147 17.83 -5.20 -8.95
N GLU A 148 17.77 -6.05 -9.97
CA GLU A 148 16.84 -5.91 -11.08
C GLU A 148 15.38 -5.93 -10.63
N ASN A 149 15.01 -6.77 -9.65
CA ASN A 149 13.68 -6.77 -9.06
C ASN A 149 13.34 -5.44 -8.37
N VAL A 150 14.32 -4.84 -7.64
CA VAL A 150 14.11 -3.56 -6.95
C VAL A 150 14.12 -2.39 -7.93
N GLU A 151 14.83 -2.49 -9.05
CA GLU A 151 14.84 -1.48 -10.10
C GLU A 151 13.53 -1.35 -10.88
N LEU A 152 12.67 -2.39 -10.89
CA LEU A 152 11.46 -2.42 -11.73
C LEU A 152 10.57 -1.18 -11.64
N PRO A 153 10.14 -0.70 -10.46
CA PRO A 153 9.32 0.50 -10.38
C PRO A 153 10.02 1.74 -10.91
N LEU A 154 11.33 1.85 -10.74
CA LEU A 154 12.13 2.95 -11.25
C LEU A 154 12.29 2.89 -12.78
N LEU A 155 12.38 1.68 -13.33
CA LEU A 155 12.39 1.46 -14.78
C LEU A 155 11.10 1.96 -15.42
N TYR A 156 9.94 1.60 -14.84
CA TYR A 156 8.64 2.07 -15.31
C TYR A 156 8.41 3.56 -15.10
N ALA A 157 9.08 4.16 -14.10
CA ALA A 157 9.10 5.61 -13.90
C ALA A 157 9.99 6.36 -14.89
N GLY A 158 10.76 5.64 -15.76
CA GLY A 158 11.66 6.27 -16.73
C GLY A 158 12.97 6.78 -16.12
N VAL A 159 13.35 6.34 -14.92
CA VAL A 159 14.59 6.73 -14.26
C VAL A 159 15.80 6.17 -15.04
N GLY A 160 16.82 7.00 -15.26
CA GLY A 160 18.05 6.61 -15.96
C GLY A 160 18.78 5.45 -15.28
N SER A 161 19.52 4.65 -16.07
CA SER A 161 20.13 3.39 -15.59
C SER A 161 21.03 3.56 -14.38
N GLU A 162 21.87 4.57 -14.36
CA GLU A 162 22.83 4.77 -13.25
C GLU A 162 22.13 5.19 -11.96
N GLU A 163 21.21 6.17 -12.03
CA GLU A 163 20.40 6.59 -10.88
C GLU A 163 19.53 5.45 -10.37
N ARG A 164 18.92 4.67 -11.26
CA ARG A 164 18.08 3.53 -10.92
C ARG A 164 18.86 2.51 -10.09
N LYS A 165 20.07 2.16 -10.54
CA LYS A 165 20.96 1.24 -9.83
C LYS A 165 21.34 1.76 -8.44
N GLN A 166 21.69 3.04 -8.33
CA GLN A 166 22.05 3.66 -7.05
C GLN A 166 20.87 3.62 -6.06
N ARG A 167 19.66 4.01 -6.51
CA ARG A 167 18.45 4.00 -5.67
C ARG A 167 18.04 2.58 -5.26
N ALA A 168 18.14 1.62 -6.17
CA ALA A 168 17.86 0.22 -5.86
C ALA A 168 18.87 -0.38 -4.86
N MET A 169 20.17 -0.09 -5.01
CA MET A 169 21.18 -0.51 -4.04
C MET A 169 20.95 0.10 -2.66
N ALA A 170 20.65 1.40 -2.57
CA ALA A 170 20.32 2.06 -1.31
C ALA A 170 19.06 1.43 -0.65
N SER A 171 18.09 1.00 -1.44
CA SER A 171 16.91 0.30 -0.93
C SER A 171 17.23 -1.11 -0.42
N LEU A 172 18.12 -1.86 -1.08
CA LEU A 172 18.61 -3.14 -0.61
C LEU A 172 19.45 -3.01 0.67
N GLU A 173 20.22 -1.94 0.80
CA GLU A 173 20.99 -1.66 2.02
C GLU A 173 20.08 -1.42 3.24
N LYS A 174 18.99 -0.64 3.08
CA LYS A 174 17.98 -0.41 4.14
C LYS A 174 17.38 -1.69 4.71
N VAL A 175 17.33 -2.77 3.91
CA VAL A 175 16.79 -4.06 4.35
C VAL A 175 17.88 -5.12 4.65
N GLY A 176 19.17 -4.71 4.64
CA GLY A 176 20.31 -5.57 4.97
C GLY A 176 20.61 -6.65 3.92
N LEU A 177 20.38 -6.37 2.63
CA LEU A 177 20.59 -7.31 1.53
C LEU A 177 21.50 -6.78 0.42
N ALA A 178 22.22 -5.68 0.65
CA ALA A 178 23.12 -5.09 -0.35
C ALA A 178 24.15 -6.10 -0.89
N GLU A 179 24.78 -6.90 -0.01
CA GLU A 179 25.78 -7.90 -0.39
C GLU A 179 25.25 -9.01 -1.32
N LYS A 180 23.91 -9.20 -1.33
CA LYS A 180 23.23 -10.24 -2.09
C LYS A 180 22.59 -9.74 -3.38
N TRP A 181 22.93 -8.56 -3.84
CA TRP A 181 22.25 -7.91 -4.97
C TRP A 181 22.22 -8.73 -6.29
N LYS A 182 23.23 -9.61 -6.51
CA LYS A 182 23.32 -10.52 -7.67
C LYS A 182 22.54 -11.81 -7.50
N ASN A 183 22.08 -12.14 -6.28
CA ASN A 183 21.38 -13.40 -6.04
C ASN A 183 20.02 -13.40 -6.75
N MET A 184 19.56 -14.60 -7.11
CA MET A 184 18.22 -14.83 -7.64
C MET A 184 17.24 -15.08 -6.48
N PRO A 185 15.92 -14.80 -6.66
CA PRO A 185 14.92 -15.00 -5.61
C PRO A 185 14.91 -16.40 -5.01
N ASN A 186 15.12 -17.46 -5.80
CA ASN A 186 15.15 -18.85 -5.35
C ASN A 186 16.36 -19.21 -4.46
N GLN A 187 17.35 -18.33 -4.35
CA GLN A 187 18.51 -18.47 -3.48
C GLN A 187 18.31 -17.84 -2.10
N LEU A 188 17.11 -17.35 -1.82
CA LEU A 188 16.77 -16.64 -0.59
C LEU A 188 15.76 -17.38 0.26
N SER A 189 15.86 -17.21 1.59
CA SER A 189 14.78 -17.60 2.50
C SER A 189 13.53 -16.73 2.29
N GLY A 190 12.36 -17.21 2.72
CA GLY A 190 11.10 -16.45 2.60
C GLY A 190 11.19 -15.04 3.22
N GLY A 191 11.77 -14.93 4.43
CA GLY A 191 11.96 -13.64 5.06
C GLY A 191 12.93 -12.70 4.30
N GLN A 192 13.93 -13.26 3.58
CA GLN A 192 14.80 -12.47 2.71
C GLN A 192 14.03 -11.99 1.46
N GLN A 193 13.22 -12.86 0.84
CA GLN A 193 12.38 -12.48 -0.29
C GLN A 193 11.38 -11.38 0.09
N GLN A 194 10.79 -11.46 1.29
CA GLN A 194 9.92 -10.40 1.83
C GLN A 194 10.67 -9.08 1.97
N ARG A 195 11.89 -9.09 2.50
CA ARG A 195 12.70 -7.86 2.59
C ARG A 195 13.03 -7.27 1.22
N VAL A 196 13.27 -8.09 0.19
CA VAL A 196 13.44 -7.60 -1.20
C VAL A 196 12.15 -6.97 -1.73
N SER A 197 10.99 -7.58 -1.46
CA SER A 197 9.68 -7.01 -1.81
C SER A 197 9.47 -5.64 -1.15
N ILE A 198 9.85 -5.51 0.12
CA ILE A 198 9.83 -4.21 0.84
C ILE A 198 10.79 -3.20 0.19
N ALA A 199 12.03 -3.60 -0.11
CA ALA A 199 13.01 -2.73 -0.78
C ALA A 199 12.47 -2.23 -2.12
N ARG A 200 11.84 -3.12 -2.92
CA ARG A 200 11.19 -2.76 -4.18
C ARG A 200 10.07 -1.75 -3.98
N ALA A 201 9.21 -1.96 -2.99
CA ALA A 201 8.11 -1.04 -2.69
C ALA A 201 8.62 0.36 -2.31
N LEU A 202 9.76 0.46 -1.61
CA LEU A 202 10.34 1.73 -1.15
C LEU A 202 11.20 2.44 -2.21
N ALA A 203 11.68 1.74 -3.24
CA ALA A 203 12.64 2.28 -4.22
C ALA A 203 12.12 3.51 -4.97
N GLY A 204 10.81 3.56 -5.24
CA GLY A 204 10.13 4.66 -5.92
C GLY A 204 9.89 5.89 -5.05
N ASP A 205 10.16 5.83 -3.74
CA ASP A 205 9.78 6.86 -2.76
C ASP A 205 8.27 7.18 -2.80
N PRO A 206 7.41 6.16 -2.64
CA PRO A 206 5.97 6.31 -2.81
C PRO A 206 5.35 7.09 -1.64
N SER A 207 4.23 7.79 -1.92
CA SER A 207 3.45 8.49 -0.90
C SER A 207 2.59 7.55 -0.06
N LEU A 208 2.29 6.35 -0.58
CA LEU A 208 1.47 5.32 0.05
C LEU A 208 2.17 3.96 -0.02
N ILE A 209 2.28 3.28 1.11
CA ILE A 209 2.63 1.85 1.17
C ILE A 209 1.35 1.05 1.43
N LEU A 210 1.05 0.13 0.53
CA LEU A 210 -0.08 -0.79 0.66
C LEU A 210 0.45 -2.21 0.89
N ALA A 211 0.15 -2.76 2.07
CA ALA A 211 0.66 -4.07 2.47
C ALA A 211 -0.48 -5.06 2.72
N ASP A 212 -0.46 -6.20 2.03
CA ASP A 212 -1.41 -7.29 2.21
C ASP A 212 -0.75 -8.43 3.02
N GLU A 213 -1.16 -8.60 4.27
CA GLU A 213 -0.66 -9.60 5.22
C GLU A 213 0.89 -9.75 5.22
N PRO A 214 1.66 -8.67 5.41
CA PRO A 214 3.10 -8.64 5.14
C PRO A 214 3.94 -9.55 6.06
N THR A 215 3.36 -10.06 7.15
CA THR A 215 4.06 -10.86 8.17
C THR A 215 3.65 -12.33 8.21
N ARG A 216 2.76 -12.79 7.33
CA ARG A 216 2.21 -14.15 7.39
C ARG A 216 3.23 -15.25 7.03
N CYS A 217 4.34 -14.89 6.40
CA CYS A 217 5.38 -15.81 5.94
C CYS A 217 6.73 -15.62 6.64
N VAL A 218 6.75 -14.98 7.81
CA VAL A 218 7.96 -14.76 8.62
C VAL A 218 7.96 -15.69 9.82
#